data_c9242bca5f10aea4cda80230e53da409
#
_entry.id   c9242bca5f10aea4cda80230e53da409
#
_cell.length_a   1.000
_cell.length_b   1.000
_cell.length_c   1.000
_cell.angle_alpha   90.00
_cell.angle_beta   90.00
_cell.angle_gamma   90.00
#
_symmetry.space_group_name_H-M   'P 1'
#
loop_
_entity.id
_entity.type
_entity.pdbx_description
1 polymer ?
#
loop_
_entity_poly.entity_id
_entity_poly.type
_entity_poly.pdbx_seq_one_letter_code
_entity_poly.pdbx_strand_id
1 'polypeptide(L)'
;MKKNKGKKKKFETKSKLIKKSLSVQKYKKKYIRKSNSFKILQFLYFSIYKIFFIFFLIFIFIKLQDQKIKKENQIKIALCTMGKLENLYVEEYVNYYIKLGVDHLFIYDDNDINTEKISDKINKKTYGKYVTIYENIKDRIINQKVAFTDCYTNNKDLYDWFIMFDMDEYLVIKNNTLKKYLSSPLFNQCDFIRIHWKIATDNNLIYYDNRTLFERFAKNLIKSTFTKSVIRGHIPNLTYGVHHIARSPIRNISCTNKGHILKKKEESRDGIGNINTEMAYIIHFNYKSTEEFVKKYRRGYSNWVSNHNLVLKTKLKEYLRDNKNTKEKIEYIEKELNISIRDIWK
;
A
#
# COMPACT_ATOMS: atom_id res chain seq x y z
N MET A 1 67.05 33.34 90.67
CA MET A 1 67.10 32.84 89.26
C MET A 1 66.14 31.68 88.98
N LYS A 2 64.91 31.54 89.45
CA LYS A 2 63.98 30.41 89.18
C LYS A 2 62.69 30.77 88.34
N LYS A 3 62.39 32.01 88.06
CA LYS A 3 61.14 32.44 87.35
C LYS A 3 61.20 32.44 85.81
N ASN A 4 62.36 32.33 85.19
CA ASN A 4 62.51 32.39 83.71
C ASN A 4 62.52 31.02 82.98
N LYS A 5 62.72 29.87 83.64
CA LYS A 5 62.69 28.55 83.02
C LYS A 5 61.31 28.00 82.72
N GLY A 6 60.28 28.42 83.53
CA GLY A 6 58.84 28.00 83.33
C GLY A 6 58.15 28.67 82.09
N LYS A 7 58.49 29.91 81.78
CA LYS A 7 57.91 30.58 80.62
C LYS A 7 58.43 30.05 79.27
N LYS A 8 59.70 29.63 79.19
CA LYS A 8 60.28 29.08 77.98
C LYS A 8 59.66 27.72 77.63
N LYS A 9 59.47 26.81 78.63
CA LYS A 9 58.86 25.51 78.46
C LYS A 9 57.36 25.59 78.00
N LYS A 10 56.65 26.55 78.54
CA LYS A 10 55.22 26.79 78.18
C LYS A 10 55.10 27.33 76.72
N PHE A 11 56.06 28.10 76.24
CA PHE A 11 56.09 28.64 74.87
C PHE A 11 56.48 27.53 73.87
N GLU A 12 57.46 26.67 74.17
CA GLU A 12 57.83 25.52 73.33
C GLU A 12 56.72 24.51 73.17
N THR A 13 55.99 24.20 74.30
CA THR A 13 54.84 23.27 74.25
C THR A 13 53.67 23.85 73.40
N LYS A 14 53.42 25.15 73.51
CA LYS A 14 52.36 25.81 72.73
C LYS A 14 52.74 25.88 71.19
N SER A 15 54.00 26.09 70.88
CA SER A 15 54.53 26.10 69.53
C SER A 15 54.47 24.67 68.89
N LYS A 16 54.79 23.60 69.65
CA LYS A 16 54.62 22.21 69.22
C LYS A 16 53.16 21.80 69.00
N LEU A 17 52.25 22.27 69.87
CA LEU A 17 50.81 22.03 69.70
C LEU A 17 50.25 22.75 68.44
N ILE A 18 50.69 23.99 68.19
CA ILE A 18 50.27 24.73 67.00
C ILE A 18 50.82 24.06 65.73
N LYS A 19 52.09 23.60 65.71
CA LYS A 19 52.66 22.87 64.58
C LYS A 19 51.93 21.56 64.33
N LYS A 20 51.56 20.82 65.37
CA LYS A 20 50.78 19.58 65.27
C LYS A 20 49.35 19.81 64.76
N SER A 21 48.68 20.88 65.20
CA SER A 21 47.38 21.26 64.67
C SER A 21 47.38 21.67 63.22
N LEU A 22 48.40 22.44 62.79
CA LEU A 22 48.61 22.84 61.41
C LEU A 22 48.92 21.65 60.48
N SER A 23 49.70 20.65 60.99
CA SER A 23 49.96 19.43 60.24
C SER A 23 48.69 18.58 60.04
N VAL A 24 47.86 18.48 61.09
CA VAL A 24 46.57 17.75 61.06
C VAL A 24 45.58 18.46 60.11
N GLN A 25 45.51 19.79 60.09
CA GLN A 25 44.71 20.55 59.16
C GLN A 25 45.17 20.35 57.69
N LYS A 26 46.50 20.31 57.47
CA LYS A 26 47.10 20.08 56.13
C LYS A 26 46.78 18.67 55.62
N TYR A 27 46.84 17.65 56.50
CA TYR A 27 46.44 16.27 56.23
C TYR A 27 44.92 16.16 55.91
N LYS A 28 44.04 16.79 56.72
CA LYS A 28 42.60 16.82 56.44
C LYS A 28 42.26 17.46 55.11
N LYS A 29 42.88 18.63 54.77
CA LYS A 29 42.72 19.30 53.45
C LYS A 29 43.19 18.39 52.29
N LYS A 30 44.28 17.69 52.45
CA LYS A 30 44.79 16.77 51.42
C LYS A 30 43.92 15.55 51.22
N TYR A 31 43.33 15.04 52.31
CA TYR A 31 42.37 13.91 52.26
C TYR A 31 41.03 14.30 51.66
N ILE A 32 40.51 15.47 51.96
CA ILE A 32 39.26 16.02 51.38
C ILE A 32 39.47 16.29 49.88
N ARG A 33 40.59 16.85 49.43
CA ARG A 33 40.89 17.04 48.03
C ARG A 33 40.97 15.70 47.28
N LYS A 34 41.59 14.67 47.83
CA LYS A 34 41.67 13.33 47.22
C LYS A 34 40.31 12.66 47.11
N SER A 35 39.44 12.80 48.14
CA SER A 35 38.08 12.29 48.15
C SER A 35 37.19 13.00 47.10
N ASN A 36 37.30 14.33 46.96
CA ASN A 36 36.54 15.09 45.98
C ASN A 36 37.02 14.77 44.53
N SER A 37 38.31 14.62 44.29
CA SER A 37 38.84 14.20 42.99
C SER A 37 38.34 12.81 42.58
N PHE A 38 38.24 11.88 43.55
CA PHE A 38 37.73 10.54 43.32
C PHE A 38 36.24 10.57 42.94
N LYS A 39 35.43 11.37 43.63
CA LYS A 39 34.00 11.55 43.31
C LYS A 39 33.79 12.20 41.92
N ILE A 40 34.60 13.16 41.53
CA ILE A 40 34.57 13.77 40.23
C ILE A 40 34.94 12.75 39.14
N LEU A 41 35.97 11.95 39.36
CA LEU A 41 36.35 10.85 38.44
C LEU A 41 35.24 9.81 38.26
N GLN A 42 34.59 9.39 39.35
CA GLN A 42 33.42 8.51 39.30
C GLN A 42 32.26 9.14 38.50
N PHE A 43 31.93 10.41 38.75
CA PHE A 43 30.88 11.10 38.04
C PHE A 43 31.19 11.21 36.54
N LEU A 44 32.41 11.55 36.17
CA LEU A 44 32.86 11.60 34.77
C LEU A 44 32.79 10.21 34.12
N TYR A 45 33.24 9.16 34.80
CA TYR A 45 33.15 7.79 34.32
C TYR A 45 31.70 7.37 34.04
N PHE A 46 30.77 7.61 35.00
CA PHE A 46 29.33 7.34 34.78
C PHE A 46 28.72 8.15 33.65
N SER A 47 29.12 9.39 33.50
CA SER A 47 28.64 10.26 32.43
C SER A 47 29.11 9.77 31.07
N ILE A 48 30.39 9.40 30.95
CA ILE A 48 30.97 8.83 29.72
C ILE A 48 30.28 7.51 29.39
N TYR A 49 30.08 6.64 30.37
CA TYR A 49 29.38 5.37 30.20
C TYR A 49 27.95 5.57 29.70
N LYS A 50 27.18 6.51 30.24
CA LYS A 50 25.85 6.86 29.76
C LYS A 50 25.86 7.33 28.30
N ILE A 51 26.83 8.15 27.92
CA ILE A 51 26.96 8.63 26.55
C ILE A 51 27.24 7.45 25.59
N PHE A 52 28.19 6.57 25.95
CA PHE A 52 28.46 5.37 25.16
C PHE A 52 27.25 4.45 25.05
N PHE A 53 26.49 4.28 26.14
CA PHE A 53 25.27 3.48 26.12
C PHE A 53 24.19 4.06 25.21
N ILE A 54 24.02 5.39 25.19
CA ILE A 54 23.09 6.07 24.28
C ILE A 54 23.52 5.85 22.82
N PHE A 55 24.83 6.03 22.50
CA PHE A 55 25.34 5.76 21.16
C PHE A 55 25.16 4.31 20.74
N PHE A 56 25.34 3.37 21.65
CA PHE A 56 25.09 1.95 21.39
C PHE A 56 23.62 1.68 21.07
N LEU A 57 22.68 2.27 21.82
CA LEU A 57 21.24 2.16 21.52
C LEU A 57 20.88 2.77 20.18
N ILE A 58 21.43 3.94 19.84
CA ILE A 58 21.25 4.57 18.52
C ILE A 58 21.79 3.66 17.42
N PHE A 59 22.97 3.08 17.59
CA PHE A 59 23.55 2.16 16.62
C PHE A 59 22.68 0.92 16.41
N ILE A 60 22.17 0.29 17.48
CA ILE A 60 21.21 -0.83 17.38
C ILE A 60 19.96 -0.39 16.62
N PHE A 61 19.40 0.77 16.97
CA PHE A 61 18.20 1.30 16.30
C PHE A 61 18.44 1.48 14.80
N ILE A 62 19.54 2.09 14.39
CA ILE A 62 19.92 2.25 12.98
C ILE A 62 20.04 0.87 12.29
N LYS A 63 20.72 -0.10 12.90
CA LYS A 63 20.85 -1.45 12.35
C LYS A 63 19.51 -2.16 12.17
N LEU A 64 18.61 -2.01 13.14
CA LEU A 64 17.26 -2.57 13.05
C LEU A 64 16.44 -1.90 11.93
N GLN A 65 16.57 -0.58 11.75
CA GLN A 65 15.92 0.13 10.64
C GLN A 65 16.49 -0.31 9.29
N ASP A 66 17.80 -0.45 9.15
CA ASP A 66 18.43 -0.93 7.91
C ASP A 66 17.97 -2.36 7.55
N GLN A 67 17.87 -3.27 8.53
CA GLN A 67 17.37 -4.62 8.32
C GLN A 67 15.89 -4.60 7.88
N LYS A 68 15.08 -3.71 8.48
CA LYS A 68 13.68 -3.56 8.13
C LYS A 68 13.52 -3.05 6.70
N ILE A 69 14.28 -2.01 6.31
CA ILE A 69 14.29 -1.46 4.95
C ILE A 69 14.73 -2.52 3.93
N LYS A 70 15.78 -3.29 4.22
CA LYS A 70 16.22 -4.40 3.37
C LYS A 70 15.13 -5.44 3.18
N LYS A 71 14.42 -5.84 4.24
CA LYS A 71 13.30 -6.79 4.16
C LYS A 71 12.12 -6.25 3.35
N GLU A 72 11.77 -4.96 3.51
CA GLU A 72 10.71 -4.30 2.75
C GLU A 72 11.03 -4.26 1.24
N ASN A 73 12.28 -4.03 0.87
CA ASN A 73 12.72 -4.00 -0.53
C ASN A 73 12.91 -5.39 -1.15
N GLN A 74 12.88 -6.46 -0.36
CA GLN A 74 13.05 -7.83 -0.86
C GLN A 74 11.76 -8.43 -1.43
N ILE A 75 10.56 -7.95 -1.00
CA ILE A 75 9.31 -8.51 -1.53
C ILE A 75 9.12 -8.14 -2.99
N LYS A 76 8.68 -9.14 -3.77
CA LYS A 76 8.33 -8.99 -5.18
C LYS A 76 6.82 -9.00 -5.37
N ILE A 77 6.33 -8.06 -6.15
CA ILE A 77 4.89 -7.85 -6.36
C ILE A 77 4.60 -7.90 -7.85
N ALA A 78 3.71 -8.80 -8.23
CA ALA A 78 3.16 -8.87 -9.59
C ALA A 78 1.75 -8.24 -9.64
N LEU A 79 1.38 -7.76 -10.83
CA LEU A 79 0.02 -7.38 -11.13
C LEU A 79 -0.46 -8.18 -12.34
N CYS A 80 -1.63 -8.81 -12.24
CA CYS A 80 -2.31 -9.49 -13.32
C CYS A 80 -3.55 -8.69 -13.73
N THR A 81 -3.69 -8.38 -15.00
CA THR A 81 -4.83 -7.66 -15.54
C THR A 81 -5.25 -8.19 -16.90
N MET A 82 -6.50 -7.99 -17.28
CA MET A 82 -7.04 -8.26 -18.59
C MET A 82 -7.75 -7.02 -19.13
N GLY A 83 -7.45 -6.61 -20.34
CA GLY A 83 -8.00 -5.40 -20.94
C GLY A 83 -8.69 -5.67 -22.28
N LYS A 84 -9.85 -5.04 -22.49
CA LYS A 84 -10.54 -4.97 -23.76
C LYS A 84 -10.92 -3.53 -24.09
N LEU A 85 -10.35 -2.98 -25.17
CA LEU A 85 -10.55 -1.58 -25.61
C LEU A 85 -10.17 -0.55 -24.51
N GLU A 86 -9.15 -0.85 -23.71
CA GLU A 86 -8.56 0.04 -22.70
C GLU A 86 -7.23 0.68 -23.19
N ASN A 87 -6.97 0.63 -24.50
CA ASN A 87 -5.72 1.06 -25.13
C ASN A 87 -5.33 2.51 -24.81
N LEU A 88 -6.34 3.42 -24.67
CA LEU A 88 -6.10 4.82 -24.34
C LEU A 88 -5.45 5.02 -22.95
N TYR A 89 -5.62 4.08 -22.05
CA TYR A 89 -5.22 4.21 -20.65
C TYR A 89 -4.09 3.29 -20.23
N VAL A 90 -3.67 2.39 -21.11
CA VAL A 90 -2.70 1.34 -20.75
C VAL A 90 -1.35 1.93 -20.32
N GLU A 91 -0.85 2.98 -20.97
CA GLU A 91 0.41 3.60 -20.59
C GLU A 91 0.32 4.34 -19.24
N GLU A 92 -0.80 5.06 -18.99
CA GLU A 92 -1.09 5.66 -17.68
C GLU A 92 -1.16 4.58 -16.59
N TYR A 93 -1.85 3.46 -16.86
CA TYR A 93 -1.99 2.33 -15.94
C TYR A 93 -0.64 1.70 -15.59
N VAL A 94 0.16 1.38 -16.58
CA VAL A 94 1.49 0.77 -16.41
C VAL A 94 2.40 1.70 -15.61
N ASN A 95 2.47 2.97 -16.01
CA ASN A 95 3.30 3.98 -15.33
C ASN A 95 2.87 4.17 -13.86
N TYR A 96 1.56 4.17 -13.60
CA TYR A 96 1.02 4.26 -12.24
C TYR A 96 1.51 3.11 -11.36
N TYR A 97 1.34 1.87 -11.81
CA TYR A 97 1.67 0.71 -11.00
C TYR A 97 3.19 0.50 -10.81
N ILE A 98 3.99 0.83 -11.80
CA ILE A 98 5.45 0.86 -11.66
C ILE A 98 5.86 1.88 -10.59
N LYS A 99 5.31 3.11 -10.64
CA LYS A 99 5.57 4.15 -9.63
C LYS A 99 5.05 3.77 -8.24
N LEU A 100 3.98 3.02 -8.15
CA LEU A 100 3.43 2.50 -6.90
C LEU A 100 4.36 1.46 -6.26
N GLY A 101 5.22 0.78 -7.05
CA GLY A 101 6.20 -0.20 -6.58
C GLY A 101 5.87 -1.65 -6.96
N VAL A 102 5.04 -1.87 -7.98
CA VAL A 102 4.85 -3.18 -8.63
C VAL A 102 6.11 -3.52 -9.42
N ASP A 103 6.61 -4.74 -9.27
CA ASP A 103 7.84 -5.20 -9.92
C ASP A 103 7.58 -5.70 -11.36
N HIS A 104 6.39 -6.27 -11.62
CA HIS A 104 6.02 -6.73 -12.96
C HIS A 104 4.51 -6.75 -13.20
N LEU A 105 4.08 -6.38 -14.42
CA LEU A 105 2.70 -6.42 -14.86
C LEU A 105 2.53 -7.49 -15.96
N PHE A 106 1.55 -8.37 -15.77
CA PHE A 106 1.10 -9.35 -16.76
C PHE A 106 -0.24 -8.89 -17.32
N ILE A 107 -0.25 -8.53 -18.61
CA ILE A 107 -1.43 -7.96 -19.29
C ILE A 107 -1.94 -8.96 -20.32
N TYR A 108 -3.21 -9.33 -20.20
CA TYR A 108 -3.91 -10.18 -21.16
C TYR A 108 -4.75 -9.30 -22.07
N ASP A 109 -4.36 -9.21 -23.34
CA ASP A 109 -5.03 -8.41 -24.37
C ASP A 109 -6.23 -9.17 -24.95
N ASP A 110 -7.44 -8.77 -24.54
CA ASP A 110 -8.73 -9.33 -25.03
C ASP A 110 -9.27 -8.56 -26.25
N ASN A 111 -8.49 -7.71 -26.87
CA ASN A 111 -8.88 -7.03 -28.10
C ASN A 111 -9.06 -8.04 -29.25
N ASP A 112 -9.94 -7.71 -30.18
CA ASP A 112 -10.16 -8.54 -31.36
C ASP A 112 -8.92 -8.58 -32.25
N ILE A 113 -8.74 -9.69 -33.01
CA ILE A 113 -7.50 -9.95 -33.77
C ILE A 113 -7.17 -8.82 -34.74
N ASN A 114 -8.17 -8.24 -35.37
CA ASN A 114 -8.03 -7.19 -36.37
C ASN A 114 -8.16 -5.74 -35.80
N THR A 115 -8.03 -5.58 -34.49
CA THR A 115 -8.07 -4.27 -33.84
C THR A 115 -6.71 -3.89 -33.27
N GLU A 116 -6.54 -2.61 -32.92
CA GLU A 116 -5.35 -2.10 -32.27
C GLU A 116 -5.02 -2.91 -31.01
N LYS A 117 -3.78 -3.33 -30.85
CA LYS A 117 -3.31 -4.10 -29.71
C LYS A 117 -2.88 -3.20 -28.54
N ILE A 118 -2.96 -3.74 -27.33
CA ILE A 118 -2.45 -3.06 -26.14
C ILE A 118 -0.95 -2.78 -26.27
N SER A 119 -0.20 -3.70 -26.89
CA SER A 119 1.24 -3.55 -27.11
C SER A 119 1.62 -2.38 -28.04
N ASP A 120 0.71 -1.95 -28.91
CA ASP A 120 0.92 -0.81 -29.79
C ASP A 120 0.98 0.53 -29.04
N LYS A 121 0.41 0.56 -27.85
CA LYS A 121 0.33 1.75 -26.97
C LYS A 121 1.40 1.78 -25.88
N ILE A 122 2.22 0.76 -25.76
CA ILE A 122 3.25 0.68 -24.71
C ILE A 122 4.62 0.96 -25.30
N ASN A 123 5.30 1.97 -24.75
CA ASN A 123 6.69 2.24 -25.10
C ASN A 123 7.59 1.12 -24.58
N LYS A 124 7.97 0.18 -25.48
CA LYS A 124 8.78 -1.00 -25.15
C LYS A 124 10.17 -0.64 -24.59
N LYS A 125 10.77 0.48 -24.99
CA LYS A 125 12.06 0.94 -24.43
C LYS A 125 11.95 1.32 -22.96
N THR A 126 10.85 1.98 -22.59
CA THR A 126 10.60 2.46 -21.23
C THR A 126 10.08 1.34 -20.33
N TYR A 127 9.11 0.58 -20.80
CA TYR A 127 8.32 -0.33 -19.95
C TYR A 127 8.58 -1.81 -20.18
N GLY A 128 9.29 -2.20 -21.27
CA GLY A 128 9.42 -3.61 -21.68
C GLY A 128 9.98 -4.56 -20.62
N LYS A 129 10.85 -4.08 -19.72
CA LYS A 129 11.38 -4.90 -18.61
C LYS A 129 10.38 -5.12 -17.47
N TYR A 130 9.30 -4.33 -17.42
CA TYR A 130 8.29 -4.37 -16.36
C TYR A 130 6.97 -5.00 -16.79
N VAL A 131 6.80 -5.30 -18.11
CA VAL A 131 5.50 -5.69 -18.65
C VAL A 131 5.66 -6.92 -19.55
N THR A 132 4.81 -7.91 -19.34
CA THR A 132 4.59 -9.01 -20.27
C THR A 132 3.16 -8.91 -20.79
N ILE A 133 2.99 -8.87 -22.13
CA ILE A 133 1.68 -8.78 -22.78
C ILE A 133 1.42 -10.09 -23.51
N TYR A 134 0.28 -10.70 -23.19
CA TYR A 134 -0.24 -11.88 -23.87
C TYR A 134 -1.30 -11.45 -24.87
N GLU A 135 -0.99 -11.59 -26.14
CA GLU A 135 -1.89 -11.26 -27.24
C GLU A 135 -2.53 -12.54 -27.84
N ASN A 136 -3.58 -12.36 -28.63
CA ASN A 136 -4.27 -13.42 -29.34
C ASN A 136 -4.69 -14.60 -28.43
N ILE A 137 -5.20 -14.25 -27.26
CA ILE A 137 -5.45 -15.18 -26.16
C ILE A 137 -6.79 -15.94 -26.27
N LYS A 138 -7.68 -15.56 -27.20
CA LYS A 138 -9.09 -15.99 -27.24
C LYS A 138 -9.30 -17.51 -27.33
N ASP A 139 -8.39 -18.21 -27.98
CA ASP A 139 -8.49 -19.67 -28.12
C ASP A 139 -8.26 -20.42 -26.81
N ARG A 140 -7.52 -19.87 -25.86
CA ARG A 140 -7.19 -20.49 -24.57
C ARG A 140 -7.70 -19.74 -23.36
N ILE A 141 -7.85 -18.42 -23.44
CA ILE A 141 -8.30 -17.54 -22.35
C ILE A 141 -9.70 -17.03 -22.69
N ILE A 142 -10.70 -17.75 -22.26
CA ILE A 142 -12.12 -17.46 -22.59
C ILE A 142 -12.73 -16.37 -21.71
N ASN A 143 -12.10 -16.00 -20.60
CA ASN A 143 -12.59 -14.98 -19.68
C ASN A 143 -11.51 -14.55 -18.67
N GLN A 144 -11.78 -13.47 -17.94
CA GLN A 144 -10.90 -12.89 -16.94
C GLN A 144 -10.49 -13.87 -15.82
N LYS A 145 -11.39 -14.76 -15.39
CA LYS A 145 -11.09 -15.77 -14.37
C LYS A 145 -9.97 -16.71 -14.85
N VAL A 146 -10.01 -17.12 -16.10
CA VAL A 146 -8.96 -17.97 -16.71
C VAL A 146 -7.65 -17.19 -16.82
N ALA A 147 -7.69 -15.93 -17.28
CA ALA A 147 -6.50 -15.08 -17.37
C ALA A 147 -5.81 -14.90 -16.02
N PHE A 148 -6.56 -14.60 -14.96
CA PHE A 148 -6.01 -14.41 -13.62
C PHE A 148 -5.47 -15.72 -13.03
N THR A 149 -6.13 -16.85 -13.30
CA THR A 149 -5.66 -18.17 -12.86
C THR A 149 -4.36 -18.55 -13.60
N ASP A 150 -4.29 -18.33 -14.90
CA ASP A 150 -3.09 -18.57 -15.73
C ASP A 150 -1.92 -17.71 -15.24
N CYS A 151 -2.13 -16.39 -15.05
CA CYS A 151 -1.13 -15.48 -14.53
C CYS A 151 -0.56 -15.95 -13.19
N TYR A 152 -1.44 -16.28 -12.24
CA TYR A 152 -1.02 -16.73 -10.93
C TYR A 152 -0.28 -18.06 -10.97
N THR A 153 -0.84 -19.06 -11.64
CA THR A 153 -0.29 -20.42 -11.67
C THR A 153 1.12 -20.45 -12.24
N ASN A 154 1.36 -19.70 -13.31
CA ASN A 154 2.66 -19.67 -13.99
C ASN A 154 3.71 -18.87 -13.23
N ASN A 155 3.32 -17.97 -12.31
CA ASN A 155 4.24 -17.02 -11.69
C ASN A 155 4.25 -17.07 -10.16
N LYS A 156 3.40 -17.89 -9.51
CA LYS A 156 3.17 -17.90 -8.06
C LYS A 156 4.44 -18.09 -7.21
N ASP A 157 5.46 -18.74 -7.75
CA ASP A 157 6.71 -19.02 -7.05
C ASP A 157 7.80 -17.96 -7.28
N LEU A 158 7.50 -16.93 -8.11
CA LEU A 158 8.41 -15.84 -8.45
C LEU A 158 8.11 -14.54 -7.68
N TYR A 159 6.89 -14.39 -7.16
CA TYR A 159 6.42 -13.18 -6.50
C TYR A 159 5.76 -13.49 -5.17
N ASP A 160 5.95 -12.59 -4.18
CA ASP A 160 5.39 -12.71 -2.84
C ASP A 160 3.90 -12.33 -2.79
N TRP A 161 3.49 -11.39 -3.66
CA TRP A 161 2.12 -10.90 -3.74
C TRP A 161 1.68 -10.66 -5.19
N PHE A 162 0.40 -10.90 -5.44
CA PHE A 162 -0.28 -10.67 -6.71
C PHE A 162 -1.45 -9.71 -6.55
N ILE A 163 -1.47 -8.63 -7.32
CA ILE A 163 -2.60 -7.72 -7.46
C ILE A 163 -3.45 -8.20 -8.63
N MET A 164 -4.72 -8.56 -8.39
CA MET A 164 -5.65 -9.09 -9.39
C MET A 164 -6.73 -8.06 -9.69
N PHE A 165 -6.42 -7.08 -10.54
CA PHE A 165 -7.25 -5.91 -10.77
C PHE A 165 -7.55 -5.71 -12.25
N ASP A 166 -8.67 -5.03 -12.54
CA ASP A 166 -9.06 -4.61 -13.89
C ASP A 166 -8.23 -3.40 -14.32
N MET A 167 -8.14 -3.12 -15.63
CA MET A 167 -7.35 -2.00 -16.15
C MET A 167 -7.93 -0.61 -15.81
N ASP A 168 -9.13 -0.55 -15.28
CA ASP A 168 -9.77 0.67 -14.80
C ASP A 168 -9.79 0.77 -13.26
N GLU A 169 -8.99 -0.07 -12.55
CA GLU A 169 -8.86 -0.11 -11.10
C GLU A 169 -7.46 0.31 -10.65
N TYR A 170 -7.38 1.30 -9.75
CA TYR A 170 -6.13 1.90 -9.28
C TYR A 170 -6.01 1.81 -7.77
N LEU A 171 -5.01 1.06 -7.28
CA LEU A 171 -4.75 0.85 -5.85
C LEU A 171 -4.13 2.10 -5.22
N VAL A 172 -4.76 2.65 -4.21
CA VAL A 172 -4.23 3.75 -3.42
C VAL A 172 -3.82 3.24 -2.05
N ILE A 173 -2.56 3.46 -1.67
CA ILE A 173 -2.03 3.19 -0.33
C ILE A 173 -1.84 4.52 0.38
N LYS A 174 -2.44 4.66 1.57
CA LYS A 174 -2.33 5.89 2.37
C LYS A 174 -1.11 5.85 3.28
N ASN A 175 -0.37 6.96 3.29
CA ASN A 175 0.74 7.20 4.23
C ASN A 175 1.81 6.11 4.25
N ASN A 176 1.97 5.37 3.15
CA ASN A 176 2.91 4.27 3.06
C ASN A 176 3.33 3.99 1.61
N THR A 177 4.36 3.18 1.40
CA THR A 177 4.66 2.56 0.10
C THR A 177 3.96 1.21 -0.01
N LEU A 178 3.71 0.74 -1.24
CA LEU A 178 3.09 -0.57 -1.47
C LEU A 178 3.91 -1.71 -0.84
N LYS A 179 5.23 -1.69 -1.03
CA LYS A 179 6.14 -2.71 -0.46
C LYS A 179 6.10 -2.72 1.06
N LYS A 180 6.14 -1.55 1.70
CA LYS A 180 6.04 -1.43 3.16
C LYS A 180 4.66 -1.84 3.70
N TYR A 181 3.60 -1.53 2.96
CA TYR A 181 2.24 -1.96 3.30
C TYR A 181 2.14 -3.49 3.29
N LEU A 182 2.55 -4.15 2.19
CA LEU A 182 2.44 -5.60 2.02
C LEU A 182 3.44 -6.41 2.88
N SER A 183 4.58 -5.83 3.29
CA SER A 183 5.50 -6.46 4.24
C SER A 183 5.13 -6.24 5.71
N SER A 184 4.02 -5.56 5.98
CA SER A 184 3.55 -5.34 7.35
C SER A 184 3.24 -6.67 8.07
N PRO A 185 3.64 -6.81 9.34
CA PRO A 185 3.27 -7.95 10.19
C PRO A 185 1.75 -8.19 10.29
N LEU A 186 0.93 -7.17 10.04
CA LEU A 186 -0.53 -7.28 10.00
C LEU A 186 -1.02 -8.34 9.02
N PHE A 187 -0.25 -8.62 7.97
CA PHE A 187 -0.63 -9.57 6.93
C PHE A 187 0.07 -10.92 7.01
N ASN A 188 0.83 -11.20 8.08
CA ASN A 188 1.59 -12.46 8.19
C ASN A 188 0.71 -13.72 8.05
N GLN A 189 -0.52 -13.69 8.57
CA GLN A 189 -1.46 -14.80 8.49
C GLN A 189 -2.38 -14.75 7.27
N CYS A 190 -2.38 -13.64 6.51
CA CYS A 190 -3.32 -13.42 5.42
C CYS A 190 -2.85 -14.11 4.14
N ASP A 191 -3.73 -14.85 3.50
CA ASP A 191 -3.53 -15.35 2.14
C ASP A 191 -4.11 -14.38 1.11
N PHE A 192 -5.18 -13.68 1.49
CA PHE A 192 -5.90 -12.72 0.66
C PHE A 192 -6.14 -11.43 1.44
N ILE A 193 -5.84 -10.28 0.83
CA ILE A 193 -6.19 -8.96 1.38
C ILE A 193 -7.32 -8.38 0.52
N ARG A 194 -8.50 -8.20 1.11
CA ARG A 194 -9.68 -7.64 0.45
C ARG A 194 -9.65 -6.13 0.54
N ILE A 195 -9.65 -5.46 -0.61
CA ILE A 195 -9.54 -4.00 -0.71
C ILE A 195 -10.81 -3.45 -1.35
N HIS A 196 -11.47 -2.53 -0.65
CA HIS A 196 -12.74 -1.93 -1.08
C HIS A 196 -12.55 -0.96 -2.23
N TRP A 197 -13.56 -0.87 -3.08
CA TRP A 197 -13.68 0.15 -4.11
C TRP A 197 -14.14 1.49 -3.55
N LYS A 198 -13.69 2.52 -4.22
CA LYS A 198 -14.34 3.80 -4.35
C LYS A 198 -14.60 4.03 -5.82
N ILE A 199 -15.87 4.07 -6.19
CA ILE A 199 -16.29 4.25 -7.59
C ILE A 199 -16.14 5.72 -7.94
N ALA A 200 -15.41 6.02 -8.98
CA ALA A 200 -15.30 7.37 -9.53
C ALA A 200 -16.53 7.70 -10.36
N THR A 201 -17.15 8.86 -10.10
CA THR A 201 -18.24 9.39 -10.93
C THR A 201 -17.68 9.96 -12.23
N ASP A 202 -18.55 10.25 -13.18
CA ASP A 202 -18.18 10.92 -14.44
C ASP A 202 -17.78 12.40 -14.26
N ASN A 203 -17.87 12.91 -13.03
CA ASN A 203 -17.53 14.29 -12.66
C ASN A 203 -18.22 15.35 -13.56
N ASN A 204 -19.40 15.03 -14.09
CA ASN A 204 -20.20 15.79 -15.06
C ASN A 204 -19.52 16.01 -16.44
N LEU A 205 -18.50 15.22 -16.78
CA LEU A 205 -17.87 15.27 -18.10
C LEU A 205 -18.68 14.43 -19.08
N ILE A 206 -19.16 15.07 -20.15
CA ILE A 206 -19.89 14.39 -21.22
C ILE A 206 -18.91 13.80 -22.22
N TYR A 207 -17.93 14.58 -22.63
CA TYR A 207 -16.97 14.19 -23.66
C TYR A 207 -15.61 13.78 -23.08
N TYR A 208 -14.91 12.95 -23.84
CA TYR A 208 -13.53 12.63 -23.57
C TYR A 208 -12.63 13.88 -23.68
N ASP A 209 -11.67 13.99 -22.80
CA ASP A 209 -10.52 14.89 -22.93
C ASP A 209 -9.21 14.15 -22.59
N ASN A 210 -8.07 14.72 -22.97
CA ASN A 210 -6.76 14.09 -22.89
C ASN A 210 -6.07 14.18 -21.53
N ARG A 211 -6.76 14.71 -20.49
CA ARG A 211 -6.22 14.71 -19.11
C ARG A 211 -6.23 13.29 -18.55
N THR A 212 -5.39 13.04 -17.56
CA THR A 212 -5.33 11.74 -16.87
C THR A 212 -6.65 11.37 -16.19
N LEU A 213 -6.88 10.08 -15.94
CA LEU A 213 -8.05 9.61 -15.20
C LEU A 213 -8.15 10.26 -13.80
N PHE A 214 -7.02 10.45 -13.12
CA PHE A 214 -7.00 11.09 -11.81
C PHE A 214 -7.43 12.56 -11.87
N GLU A 215 -6.95 13.33 -12.85
CA GLU A 215 -7.32 14.74 -13.02
C GLU A 215 -8.80 14.90 -13.35
N ARG A 216 -9.36 14.00 -14.16
CA ARG A 216 -10.75 14.05 -14.58
C ARG A 216 -11.73 13.56 -13.51
N PHE A 217 -11.43 12.46 -12.82
CA PHE A 217 -12.43 11.71 -12.08
C PHE A 217 -12.13 11.43 -10.61
N ALA A 218 -10.93 11.70 -10.08
CA ALA A 218 -10.59 11.34 -8.71
C ALA A 218 -11.20 12.25 -7.60
N LYS A 219 -12.00 13.25 -7.97
CA LYS A 219 -12.58 14.21 -7.01
C LYS A 219 -13.81 13.68 -6.27
N ASN A 220 -14.73 13.02 -7.00
CA ASN A 220 -16.01 12.55 -6.48
C ASN A 220 -16.05 11.03 -6.47
N LEU A 221 -15.78 10.46 -5.29
CA LEU A 221 -15.66 9.01 -5.10
C LEU A 221 -16.76 8.48 -4.19
N ILE A 222 -17.51 7.49 -4.66
CA ILE A 222 -18.57 6.80 -3.92
C ILE A 222 -18.00 5.54 -3.28
N LYS A 223 -18.15 5.40 -1.97
CA LYS A 223 -17.74 4.17 -1.25
C LYS A 223 -18.61 2.98 -1.69
N SER A 224 -17.99 1.83 -1.88
CA SER A 224 -18.66 0.60 -2.29
C SER A 224 -18.28 -0.57 -1.38
N THR A 225 -19.23 -1.48 -1.20
CA THR A 225 -18.98 -2.77 -0.50
C THR A 225 -18.20 -3.76 -1.35
N PHE A 226 -18.12 -3.54 -2.67
CA PHE A 226 -17.33 -4.38 -3.56
C PHE A 226 -15.85 -4.31 -3.23
N THR A 227 -15.16 -5.43 -3.44
CA THR A 227 -13.72 -5.56 -3.19
C THR A 227 -13.03 -6.29 -4.32
N LYS A 228 -11.73 -6.05 -4.45
CA LYS A 228 -10.77 -6.93 -5.16
C LYS A 228 -9.73 -7.45 -4.20
N SER A 229 -8.99 -8.46 -4.62
CA SER A 229 -8.02 -9.14 -3.78
C SER A 229 -6.59 -8.88 -4.19
N VAL A 230 -5.72 -8.67 -3.20
CA VAL A 230 -4.28 -8.89 -3.32
C VAL A 230 -3.99 -10.25 -2.71
N ILE A 231 -3.31 -11.12 -3.44
CA ILE A 231 -3.16 -12.55 -3.15
C ILE A 231 -1.69 -12.84 -2.83
N ARG A 232 -1.45 -13.62 -1.79
CA ARG A 232 -0.11 -14.11 -1.46
C ARG A 232 0.40 -15.07 -2.54
N GLY A 233 1.68 -15.00 -2.88
CA GLY A 233 2.36 -15.99 -3.70
C GLY A 233 2.47 -17.37 -3.02
N HIS A 234 3.00 -18.35 -3.77
CA HIS A 234 3.29 -19.71 -3.28
C HIS A 234 2.09 -20.53 -2.75
N ILE A 235 0.84 -20.10 -3.01
CA ILE A 235 -0.35 -20.88 -2.63
C ILE A 235 -0.64 -21.91 -3.73
N PRO A 236 -0.59 -23.23 -3.43
CA PRO A 236 -0.83 -24.25 -4.42
C PRO A 236 -2.33 -24.37 -4.75
N ASN A 237 -2.64 -24.84 -5.96
CA ASN A 237 -4.00 -25.22 -6.43
C ASN A 237 -5.04 -24.11 -6.23
N LEU A 238 -4.64 -22.88 -6.54
CA LEU A 238 -5.50 -21.71 -6.40
C LEU A 238 -6.36 -21.52 -7.64
N THR A 239 -7.69 -21.42 -7.47
CA THR A 239 -8.62 -20.99 -8.51
C THR A 239 -9.16 -19.62 -8.18
N TYR A 240 -9.06 -18.69 -9.13
CA TYR A 240 -9.49 -17.32 -8.94
C TYR A 240 -10.93 -17.08 -9.37
N GLY A 241 -11.67 -16.26 -8.60
CA GLY A 241 -12.96 -15.69 -8.98
C GLY A 241 -12.83 -14.19 -9.19
N VAL A 242 -13.55 -13.59 -10.13
CA VAL A 242 -13.33 -12.19 -10.59
C VAL A 242 -13.39 -11.14 -9.47
N HIS A 243 -14.25 -11.31 -8.49
CA HIS A 243 -14.38 -10.37 -7.35
C HIS A 243 -14.07 -11.01 -6.01
N HIS A 244 -13.93 -12.30 -5.95
CA HIS A 244 -13.81 -13.00 -4.71
C HIS A 244 -12.70 -14.03 -4.74
N ILE A 245 -12.54 -14.57 -3.60
CA ILE A 245 -11.53 -15.48 -3.15
C ILE A 245 -11.30 -16.56 -4.19
N ALA A 246 -10.08 -16.62 -4.59
CA ALA A 246 -9.48 -17.84 -5.05
C ALA A 246 -9.69 -18.91 -3.99
N ARG A 247 -10.18 -20.07 -4.39
CA ARG A 247 -10.25 -21.23 -3.50
C ARG A 247 -8.95 -22.00 -3.61
N SER A 248 -8.26 -22.15 -2.47
CA SER A 248 -7.22 -23.17 -2.32
C SER A 248 -7.75 -24.22 -1.34
N PRO A 249 -7.54 -25.51 -1.58
CA PRO A 249 -7.93 -26.56 -0.63
C PRO A 249 -7.12 -26.50 0.67
N ILE A 250 -5.99 -25.79 0.69
CA ILE A 250 -5.00 -25.84 1.78
C ILE A 250 -4.99 -24.54 2.61
N ARG A 251 -5.20 -23.36 1.99
CA ARG A 251 -5.10 -22.05 2.65
C ARG A 251 -6.14 -21.10 2.10
N ASN A 252 -6.92 -20.46 3.01
CA ASN A 252 -8.01 -19.56 2.64
C ASN A 252 -8.24 -18.45 3.69
N ILE A 253 -7.17 -17.86 4.22
CA ILE A 253 -7.31 -16.81 5.23
C ILE A 253 -7.48 -15.47 4.53
N SER A 254 -8.70 -14.96 4.51
CA SER A 254 -9.01 -13.61 4.02
C SER A 254 -8.88 -12.58 5.11
N CYS A 255 -8.31 -11.44 4.79
CA CYS A 255 -8.15 -10.30 5.69
C CYS A 255 -8.73 -9.03 5.08
N THR A 256 -9.11 -8.10 5.95
CA THR A 256 -9.36 -6.70 5.55
C THR A 256 -8.05 -6.01 5.18
N ASN A 257 -8.12 -4.80 4.61
CA ASN A 257 -6.96 -3.95 4.33
C ASN A 257 -6.20 -3.47 5.60
N LYS A 258 -6.68 -3.82 6.80
CA LYS A 258 -6.03 -3.61 8.11
C LYS A 258 -5.48 -4.90 8.72
N GLY A 259 -5.53 -6.03 8.02
CA GLY A 259 -5.03 -7.31 8.51
C GLY A 259 -6.00 -8.06 9.46
N HIS A 260 -7.22 -7.59 9.66
CA HIS A 260 -8.22 -8.32 10.45
C HIS A 260 -8.72 -9.52 9.65
N ILE A 261 -8.64 -10.71 10.23
CA ILE A 261 -9.14 -11.96 9.61
C ILE A 261 -10.65 -11.88 9.50
N LEU A 262 -11.16 -12.12 8.30
CA LEU A 262 -12.58 -12.12 8.00
C LEU A 262 -13.20 -13.47 8.38
N LYS A 263 -14.35 -13.42 9.03
CA LYS A 263 -15.18 -14.62 9.29
C LYS A 263 -16.02 -14.92 8.05
N LYS A 264 -16.32 -16.18 7.78
CA LYS A 264 -17.09 -16.61 6.60
C LYS A 264 -18.41 -15.85 6.41
N LYS A 265 -19.08 -15.47 7.52
CA LYS A 265 -20.33 -14.68 7.48
C LYS A 265 -20.13 -13.20 7.09
N GLU A 266 -18.91 -12.68 7.16
CA GLU A 266 -18.58 -11.28 6.83
C GLU A 266 -18.20 -11.13 5.35
N GLU A 267 -17.93 -12.26 4.68
CA GLU A 267 -17.58 -12.30 3.28
C GLU A 267 -18.81 -12.62 2.43
N SER A 268 -19.10 -11.77 1.46
CA SER A 268 -19.95 -12.13 0.33
C SER A 268 -19.09 -12.46 -0.88
N ARG A 269 -19.72 -13.01 -1.91
CA ARG A 269 -19.07 -13.30 -3.19
C ARG A 269 -18.29 -12.10 -3.73
N ASP A 270 -18.87 -10.92 -3.70
CA ASP A 270 -18.35 -9.76 -4.41
C ASP A 270 -17.78 -8.68 -3.46
N GLY A 271 -18.03 -8.77 -2.15
CA GLY A 271 -17.61 -7.71 -1.23
C GLY A 271 -17.66 -8.06 0.26
N ILE A 272 -17.48 -7.02 1.06
CA ILE A 272 -17.51 -7.03 2.52
C ILE A 272 -18.43 -5.88 2.97
N GLY A 273 -19.44 -6.19 3.80
CA GLY A 273 -20.43 -5.20 4.22
C GLY A 273 -19.84 -4.00 5.00
N ASN A 274 -18.86 -4.25 5.85
CA ASN A 274 -18.19 -3.19 6.61
C ASN A 274 -17.08 -2.53 5.77
N ILE A 275 -17.41 -1.38 5.15
CA ILE A 275 -16.51 -0.66 4.24
C ILE A 275 -15.36 -0.02 5.01
N ASN A 276 -14.14 -0.47 4.74
CA ASN A 276 -12.92 0.13 5.26
C ASN A 276 -12.01 0.63 4.13
N THR A 277 -11.66 1.91 4.16
CA THR A 277 -10.78 2.58 3.18
C THR A 277 -9.68 3.40 3.86
N GLU A 278 -9.30 3.02 5.10
CA GLU A 278 -8.38 3.84 5.91
C GLU A 278 -6.92 3.66 5.48
N MET A 279 -6.45 2.42 5.29
CA MET A 279 -5.07 2.15 4.91
C MET A 279 -4.89 2.04 3.40
N ALA A 280 -5.85 1.39 2.73
CA ALA A 280 -5.84 1.19 1.28
C ALA A 280 -7.26 1.20 0.72
N TYR A 281 -7.40 1.58 -0.54
CA TYR A 281 -8.63 1.47 -1.31
C TYR A 281 -8.31 1.44 -2.80
N ILE A 282 -9.28 1.05 -3.60
CA ILE A 282 -9.18 1.04 -5.07
C ILE A 282 -10.05 2.19 -5.59
N ILE A 283 -9.50 3.04 -6.45
CA ILE A 283 -10.32 3.90 -7.29
C ILE A 283 -10.71 3.10 -8.53
N HIS A 284 -12.01 2.91 -8.72
CA HIS A 284 -12.54 2.23 -9.88
C HIS A 284 -13.13 3.27 -10.84
N PHE A 285 -12.42 3.54 -11.94
CA PHE A 285 -12.84 4.45 -13.01
C PHE A 285 -13.82 3.77 -13.98
N ASN A 286 -14.87 3.16 -13.41
CA ASN A 286 -15.81 2.34 -14.16
C ASN A 286 -16.60 3.13 -15.22
N TYR A 287 -16.94 4.37 -14.92
CA TYR A 287 -17.81 5.18 -15.76
C TYR A 287 -17.03 6.04 -16.76
N LYS A 288 -15.97 6.71 -16.30
CA LYS A 288 -15.24 7.73 -17.06
C LYS A 288 -16.19 8.84 -17.54
N SER A 289 -16.00 9.47 -18.72
CA SER A 289 -16.98 10.42 -19.28
C SER A 289 -18.24 9.70 -19.79
N THR A 290 -19.33 10.46 -20.01
CA THR A 290 -20.56 9.90 -20.57
C THR A 290 -20.32 9.25 -21.94
N GLU A 291 -19.52 9.90 -22.79
CA GLU A 291 -19.12 9.36 -24.10
C GLU A 291 -18.40 8.01 -23.96
N GLU A 292 -17.45 7.93 -23.05
CA GLU A 292 -16.68 6.70 -22.81
C GLU A 292 -17.57 5.59 -22.21
N PHE A 293 -18.50 5.96 -21.31
CA PHE A 293 -19.49 5.03 -20.78
C PHE A 293 -20.38 4.48 -21.90
N VAL A 294 -20.89 5.33 -22.79
CA VAL A 294 -21.72 4.92 -23.92
C VAL A 294 -20.95 3.99 -24.88
N LYS A 295 -19.68 4.29 -25.16
CA LYS A 295 -18.81 3.40 -25.95
C LYS A 295 -18.63 2.04 -25.27
N LYS A 296 -18.37 2.03 -23.95
CA LYS A 296 -18.25 0.79 -23.15
C LYS A 296 -19.57 0.01 -23.13
N TYR A 297 -20.69 0.69 -23.02
CA TYR A 297 -22.02 0.09 -23.06
C TYR A 297 -22.31 -0.58 -24.41
N ARG A 298 -22.02 0.10 -25.55
CA ARG A 298 -22.24 -0.44 -26.91
C ARG A 298 -21.38 -1.68 -27.21
N ARG A 299 -20.11 -1.69 -26.76
CA ARG A 299 -19.25 -2.87 -26.96
C ARG A 299 -19.71 -4.12 -26.20
N GLY A 300 -20.53 -3.95 -25.17
CA GLY A 300 -20.98 -5.00 -24.28
C GLY A 300 -19.90 -5.47 -23.28
N TYR A 301 -20.26 -6.44 -22.45
CA TYR A 301 -19.39 -7.05 -21.45
C TYR A 301 -18.97 -8.44 -21.91
N SER A 302 -17.69 -8.74 -21.89
CA SER A 302 -17.05 -9.90 -22.50
C SER A 302 -17.52 -11.28 -22.04
N ASN A 303 -18.30 -11.39 -20.94
CA ASN A 303 -18.58 -12.66 -20.29
C ASN A 303 -20.09 -13.03 -20.16
N TRP A 304 -20.99 -12.33 -20.85
CA TRP A 304 -22.43 -12.52 -20.66
C TRP A 304 -23.14 -12.90 -21.95
N VAL A 305 -23.14 -14.19 -22.26
CA VAL A 305 -23.79 -14.73 -23.47
C VAL A 305 -25.31 -14.84 -23.28
N SER A 306 -25.81 -14.96 -22.04
CA SER A 306 -27.23 -15.05 -21.74
C SER A 306 -27.74 -13.76 -21.07
N ASN A 307 -28.77 -13.11 -21.63
CA ASN A 307 -29.40 -11.87 -21.16
C ASN A 307 -28.57 -10.58 -21.28
N HIS A 308 -27.88 -10.39 -22.39
CA HIS A 308 -27.11 -9.18 -22.70
C HIS A 308 -27.88 -7.89 -22.40
N ASN A 309 -29.13 -7.79 -22.88
CA ASN A 309 -29.97 -6.60 -22.68
C ASN A 309 -30.29 -6.30 -21.21
N LEU A 310 -30.50 -7.32 -20.37
CA LEU A 310 -30.76 -7.11 -18.94
C LEU A 310 -29.52 -6.55 -18.21
N VAL A 311 -28.35 -7.07 -18.54
CA VAL A 311 -27.07 -6.58 -17.97
C VAL A 311 -26.83 -5.14 -18.39
N LEU A 312 -27.02 -4.81 -19.66
CA LEU A 312 -26.88 -3.44 -20.16
C LEU A 312 -27.85 -2.50 -19.46
N LYS A 313 -29.13 -2.88 -19.33
CA LYS A 313 -30.14 -2.12 -18.59
C LYS A 313 -29.72 -1.86 -17.15
N THR A 314 -29.22 -2.88 -16.46
CA THR A 314 -28.71 -2.77 -15.07
C THR A 314 -27.53 -1.80 -14.98
N LYS A 315 -26.57 -1.90 -15.89
CA LYS A 315 -25.39 -1.00 -15.90
C LYS A 315 -25.75 0.45 -16.19
N LEU A 316 -26.70 0.67 -17.06
CA LEU A 316 -27.21 2.03 -17.30
C LEU A 316 -27.96 2.60 -16.08
N LYS A 317 -28.76 1.77 -15.37
CA LYS A 317 -29.38 2.16 -14.10
C LYS A 317 -28.34 2.55 -13.04
N GLU A 318 -27.29 1.75 -12.90
CA GLU A 318 -26.18 2.04 -11.99
C GLU A 318 -25.50 3.38 -12.34
N TYR A 319 -25.21 3.60 -13.62
CA TYR A 319 -24.61 4.85 -14.10
C TYR A 319 -25.47 6.06 -13.77
N LEU A 320 -26.76 6.00 -14.09
CA LEU A 320 -27.73 7.08 -13.85
C LEU A 320 -27.95 7.36 -12.35
N ARG A 321 -27.88 6.33 -11.51
CA ARG A 321 -27.98 6.47 -10.05
C ARG A 321 -26.76 7.18 -9.47
N ASP A 322 -25.57 6.83 -9.93
CA ASP A 322 -24.31 7.22 -9.31
C ASP A 322 -23.79 8.58 -9.84
N ASN A 323 -24.35 9.07 -10.93
CA ASN A 323 -23.94 10.30 -11.59
C ASN A 323 -25.05 11.35 -11.64
N LYS A 324 -24.68 12.63 -11.73
CA LYS A 324 -25.64 13.72 -11.92
C LYS A 324 -26.22 13.67 -13.33
N ASN A 325 -27.53 13.62 -13.44
CA ASN A 325 -28.26 13.51 -14.70
C ASN A 325 -28.69 14.90 -15.19
N THR A 326 -27.80 15.59 -15.91
CA THR A 326 -28.16 16.87 -16.60
C THR A 326 -28.97 16.57 -17.84
N LYS A 327 -29.77 17.55 -18.31
CA LYS A 327 -30.59 17.44 -19.54
C LYS A 327 -29.70 17.06 -20.73
N GLU A 328 -28.59 17.78 -20.91
CA GLU A 328 -27.63 17.54 -22.00
C GLU A 328 -27.07 16.10 -21.98
N LYS A 329 -26.72 15.58 -20.78
CA LYS A 329 -26.26 14.21 -20.63
C LYS A 329 -27.32 13.18 -21.01
N ILE A 330 -28.54 13.37 -20.56
CA ILE A 330 -29.66 12.47 -20.88
C ILE A 330 -29.93 12.48 -22.38
N GLU A 331 -30.03 13.67 -23.02
CA GLU A 331 -30.20 13.80 -24.46
C GLU A 331 -29.06 13.11 -25.24
N TYR A 332 -27.81 13.24 -24.77
CA TYR A 332 -26.68 12.55 -25.38
C TYR A 332 -26.85 11.03 -25.31
N ILE A 333 -27.17 10.48 -24.12
CA ILE A 333 -27.34 9.02 -23.93
C ILE A 333 -28.49 8.49 -24.77
N GLU A 334 -29.67 9.15 -24.74
CA GLU A 334 -30.84 8.73 -25.52
C GLU A 334 -30.58 8.73 -27.02
N LYS A 335 -29.93 9.77 -27.53
CA LYS A 335 -29.51 9.85 -28.92
C LYS A 335 -28.54 8.76 -29.32
N GLU A 336 -27.45 8.62 -28.54
CA GLU A 336 -26.38 7.69 -28.88
C GLU A 336 -26.79 6.23 -28.73
N LEU A 337 -27.63 5.88 -27.76
CA LEU A 337 -28.08 4.51 -27.55
C LEU A 337 -29.40 4.17 -28.28
N ASN A 338 -30.06 5.17 -28.88
CA ASN A 338 -31.39 5.05 -29.50
C ASN A 338 -32.42 4.43 -28.54
N ILE A 339 -32.50 4.96 -27.32
CA ILE A 339 -33.39 4.50 -26.25
C ILE A 339 -34.08 5.67 -25.58
N SER A 340 -35.17 5.40 -24.86
CA SER A 340 -35.73 6.37 -23.90
C SER A 340 -35.30 5.98 -22.48
N ILE A 341 -34.73 6.92 -21.73
CA ILE A 341 -34.35 6.69 -20.33
C ILE A 341 -35.58 6.32 -19.47
N ARG A 342 -36.76 6.80 -19.81
CA ARG A 342 -38.02 6.42 -19.12
C ARG A 342 -38.29 4.92 -19.19
N ASP A 343 -37.94 4.26 -20.30
CA ASP A 343 -38.15 2.82 -20.48
C ASP A 343 -37.14 1.96 -19.72
N ILE A 344 -36.03 2.55 -19.31
CA ILE A 344 -35.04 1.89 -18.48
C ILE A 344 -35.57 1.65 -17.06
N TRP A 345 -36.46 2.51 -16.56
CA TRP A 345 -37.02 2.40 -15.22
C TRP A 345 -38.30 1.56 -15.11
N LYS A 346 -38.90 1.25 -16.23
CA LYS A 346 -39.98 0.26 -16.31
C LYS A 346 -39.40 -1.16 -16.24
#